data_7fab4d67addd9bb0e93d193f1335837b
#
_entry.id   7fab4d67addd9bb0e93d193f1335837b
#
_cell.length_a   1.000
_cell.length_b   1.000
_cell.length_c   1.000
_cell.angle_alpha   90.00
_cell.angle_beta   90.00
_cell.angle_gamma   90.00
#
_symmetry.space_group_name_H-M   'P 1'
#
loop_
_entity.id
_entity.type
_entity.pdbx_description
1 polymer ?
#
loop_
_entity_poly.entity_id
_entity_poly.type
_entity_poly.pdbx_seq_one_letter_code
_entity_poly.pdbx_strand_id
1 'polypeptide(L)'
;YQMRAYGSGGANRGDDYGIPSIQMISDMCGEDVMNNGSGWYLYNYNYWGETQANIFRTDQLWTFHYRLVNNLNSVITYVDDSEGEDMDKQYIKGQALALRGWAYFDLARLYQQTYAIAKDMPGVPIYTEPTVDGTQGKPRGTLEETYQQILSDLTTAESRLEGFVRSSSYPNVFDQTVVQGVLSQVYQVMNNWAKSEEYAKKVLAVYPLTTAEEYANGFNDHLTKSWIWGIKQTEEQNMGDYSPFAMWYNGDRKCWTFAGFILSVQCVDLFDEDEIRFK
;
A
#
# COMPACT_ATOMS: atom_id res chain seq x y z
N TYR A 1 -10.89 8.54 2.14
CA TYR A 1 -10.25 9.87 2.09
C TYR A 1 -8.79 9.81 2.54
N GLN A 2 -8.51 9.21 3.70
CA GLN A 2 -7.14 9.09 4.24
C GLN A 2 -6.16 8.36 3.31
N MET A 3 -6.62 7.39 2.54
CA MET A 3 -5.79 6.67 1.58
C MET A 3 -5.42 7.48 0.32
N ARG A 4 -6.09 8.62 0.08
CA ARG A 4 -5.90 9.45 -1.12
C ARG A 4 -5.15 10.72 -0.84
N ALA A 5 -5.43 11.34 0.29
CA ALA A 5 -4.83 12.59 0.67
C ALA A 5 -4.64 12.60 2.19
N TYR A 6 -3.43 12.79 2.62
CA TYR A 6 -3.07 12.98 4.00
C TYR A 6 -2.34 14.31 4.11
N GLY A 7 -3.06 15.32 4.57
CA GLY A 7 -2.46 16.62 4.87
C GLY A 7 -2.15 16.71 6.35
N SER A 8 -0.90 16.65 6.73
CA SER A 8 -0.50 17.05 8.06
C SER A 8 -0.41 18.58 8.11
N GLY A 9 -1.44 19.21 8.63
CA GLY A 9 -1.39 20.63 8.93
C GLY A 9 -1.57 21.60 7.76
N GLY A 10 -2.24 21.20 6.68
CA GLY A 10 -2.72 22.13 5.64
C GLY A 10 -1.70 22.53 4.60
N ALA A 11 -0.58 21.85 4.50
CA ALA A 11 0.35 22.06 3.40
C ALA A 11 -0.04 21.17 2.22
N ASN A 12 -0.43 21.77 1.10
CA ASN A 12 -0.59 21.11 -0.19
C ASN A 12 0.80 20.75 -0.75
N ARG A 13 1.40 19.69 -0.24
CA ARG A 13 2.72 19.21 -0.68
C ARG A 13 2.55 17.91 -1.44
N GLY A 14 3.25 17.72 -2.55
CA GLY A 14 3.16 16.53 -3.37
C GLY A 14 3.61 15.24 -2.65
N ASP A 15 4.40 15.40 -1.61
CA ASP A 15 4.91 14.32 -0.78
C ASP A 15 4.00 13.97 0.43
N ASP A 16 2.76 14.49 0.44
CA ASP A 16 1.83 14.38 1.56
C ASP A 16 0.46 13.80 1.15
N TYR A 17 0.41 13.09 0.04
CA TYR A 17 -0.84 12.63 -0.58
C TYR A 17 -1.11 11.12 -0.40
N GLY A 18 -1.04 10.62 0.83
CA GLY A 18 -1.47 9.27 1.17
C GLY A 18 -0.62 8.18 0.49
N ILE A 19 -1.24 7.07 0.12
CA ILE A 19 -0.57 5.89 -0.44
C ILE A 19 0.30 6.21 -1.65
N PRO A 20 -0.12 6.97 -2.66
CA PRO A 20 0.75 7.28 -3.80
C PRO A 20 2.07 7.94 -3.39
N SER A 21 2.04 8.84 -2.41
CA SER A 21 3.26 9.45 -1.88
C SER A 21 4.13 8.47 -1.12
N ILE A 22 3.52 7.56 -0.36
CA ILE A 22 4.25 6.48 0.34
C ILE A 22 4.97 5.58 -0.66
N GLN A 23 4.31 5.20 -1.74
CA GLN A 23 4.89 4.41 -2.81
C GLN A 23 6.06 5.14 -3.48
N MET A 24 5.90 6.41 -3.83
CA MET A 24 6.98 7.22 -4.41
C MET A 24 8.16 7.38 -3.45
N ILE A 25 7.92 7.56 -2.15
CA ILE A 25 8.99 7.58 -1.15
C ILE A 25 9.75 6.24 -1.16
N SER A 26 9.03 5.12 -1.21
CA SER A 26 9.64 3.80 -1.26
C SER A 26 10.49 3.61 -2.52
N ASP A 27 10.00 4.05 -3.67
CA ASP A 27 10.74 3.98 -4.95
C ASP A 27 12.00 4.85 -4.90
N MET A 28 11.91 6.06 -4.31
CA MET A 28 13.08 6.94 -4.15
C MET A 28 14.12 6.40 -3.16
N CYS A 29 13.72 5.56 -2.22
CA CYS A 29 14.64 4.87 -1.31
C CYS A 29 15.21 3.57 -1.91
N GLY A 30 14.77 3.17 -3.10
CA GLY A 30 15.29 2.04 -3.86
C GLY A 30 16.46 2.43 -4.78
N GLU A 31 16.92 1.47 -5.55
CA GLU A 31 18.02 1.65 -6.52
C GLU A 31 17.53 1.77 -7.97
N ASP A 32 16.23 1.53 -8.20
CA ASP A 32 15.65 1.47 -9.55
C ASP A 32 15.36 2.86 -10.12
N VAL A 33 15.02 3.81 -9.26
CA VAL A 33 14.64 5.18 -9.64
C VAL A 33 15.62 6.18 -9.06
N MET A 34 16.09 7.10 -9.91
CA MET A 34 17.00 8.18 -9.54
C MET A 34 16.28 9.52 -9.56
N ASN A 35 16.68 10.42 -8.65
CA ASN A 35 16.29 11.82 -8.70
C ASN A 35 17.41 12.67 -9.30
N ASN A 36 17.11 13.49 -10.29
CA ASN A 36 18.10 14.30 -10.99
C ASN A 36 18.56 15.56 -10.23
N GLY A 37 18.32 15.61 -8.92
CA GLY A 37 18.82 16.68 -8.05
C GLY A 37 17.83 17.81 -7.78
N SER A 38 16.52 17.61 -8.04
CA SER A 38 15.49 18.62 -7.80
C SER A 38 14.21 18.03 -7.18
N GLY A 39 13.40 18.90 -6.59
CA GLY A 39 12.08 18.57 -6.06
C GLY A 39 12.06 18.02 -4.63
N TRP A 40 10.87 17.82 -4.11
CA TRP A 40 10.64 17.46 -2.71
C TRP A 40 11.11 16.04 -2.34
N TYR A 41 11.09 15.10 -3.30
CA TYR A 41 11.55 13.74 -3.07
C TYR A 41 13.08 13.59 -3.09
N LEU A 42 13.83 14.68 -3.34
CA LEU A 42 15.28 14.67 -3.23
C LEU A 42 15.75 14.33 -1.81
N TYR A 43 14.99 14.73 -0.79
CA TYR A 43 15.29 14.39 0.61
C TYR A 43 15.24 12.87 0.85
N ASN A 44 14.24 12.20 0.26
CA ASN A 44 14.09 10.75 0.32
C ASN A 44 15.22 10.06 -0.43
N TYR A 45 15.48 10.48 -1.66
CA TYR A 45 16.56 9.95 -2.48
C TYR A 45 17.94 10.04 -1.81
N ASN A 46 18.21 11.13 -1.11
CA ASN A 46 19.48 11.34 -0.39
C ASN A 46 19.47 10.80 1.04
N TYR A 47 18.42 10.16 1.51
CA TYR A 47 18.25 9.65 2.88
C TYR A 47 18.48 10.71 3.96
N TRP A 48 18.19 11.98 3.68
CA TRP A 48 18.51 13.09 4.60
C TRP A 48 17.62 13.13 5.84
N GLY A 49 16.56 12.38 5.91
CA GLY A 49 15.62 12.42 7.02
C GLY A 49 14.98 11.09 7.38
N GLU A 50 15.00 10.11 6.49
CA GLU A 50 14.25 8.86 6.63
C GLU A 50 14.81 7.93 7.69
N THR A 51 16.08 8.13 8.07
CA THR A 51 16.76 7.32 9.10
C THR A 51 16.61 7.87 10.52
N GLN A 52 15.94 9.01 10.68
CA GLN A 52 15.82 9.68 12.00
C GLN A 52 14.37 9.61 12.51
N ALA A 53 14.21 9.14 13.75
CA ALA A 53 12.90 8.91 14.36
C ALA A 53 12.04 10.16 14.57
N ASN A 54 12.65 11.36 14.62
CA ASN A 54 12.00 12.63 14.89
C ASN A 54 11.75 13.48 13.64
N ILE A 55 11.91 12.90 12.46
CA ILE A 55 11.70 13.59 11.20
C ILE A 55 10.24 13.39 10.73
N PHE A 56 9.69 14.45 10.14
CA PHE A 56 8.34 14.51 9.62
C PHE A 56 7.94 13.30 8.75
N ARG A 57 8.84 12.81 7.89
CA ARG A 57 8.56 11.68 7.00
C ARG A 57 8.31 10.39 7.77
N THR A 58 9.18 10.10 8.70
CA THR A 58 9.05 8.91 9.56
C THR A 58 7.77 8.96 10.39
N ASP A 59 7.46 10.13 10.97
CA ASP A 59 6.23 10.34 11.72
C ASP A 59 4.97 10.26 10.84
N GLN A 60 5.00 10.85 9.65
CA GLN A 60 3.89 10.85 8.71
C GLN A 60 3.43 9.45 8.34
N LEU A 61 4.36 8.58 7.92
CA LEU A 61 4.06 7.20 7.54
C LEU A 61 3.49 6.40 8.71
N TRP A 62 4.08 6.57 9.89
CA TRP A 62 3.61 5.95 11.11
C TRP A 62 2.19 6.41 11.49
N THR A 63 2.00 7.69 11.57
CA THR A 63 0.71 8.30 11.94
C THR A 63 -0.39 7.96 10.95
N PHE A 64 -0.10 7.95 9.65
CA PHE A 64 -1.06 7.55 8.61
C PHE A 64 -1.59 6.15 8.86
N HIS A 65 -0.71 5.16 9.02
CA HIS A 65 -1.11 3.77 9.20
C HIS A 65 -1.83 3.54 10.54
N TYR A 66 -1.36 4.14 11.64
CA TYR A 66 -2.05 3.97 12.93
C TYR A 66 -3.39 4.67 13.02
N ARG A 67 -3.61 5.78 12.34
CA ARG A 67 -4.96 6.36 12.17
C ARG A 67 -5.86 5.42 11.40
N LEU A 68 -5.37 4.82 10.34
CA LEU A 68 -6.11 3.82 9.58
C LEU A 68 -6.46 2.62 10.46
N VAL A 69 -5.48 2.03 11.16
CA VAL A 69 -5.68 0.92 12.09
C VAL A 69 -6.73 1.25 13.15
N ASN A 70 -6.69 2.44 13.77
CA ASN A 70 -7.66 2.83 14.79
C ASN A 70 -9.09 2.92 14.23
N ASN A 71 -9.27 3.50 13.05
CA ASN A 71 -10.58 3.55 12.39
C ASN A 71 -11.10 2.15 12.05
N LEU A 72 -10.21 1.27 11.56
CA LEU A 72 -10.57 -0.12 11.24
C LEU A 72 -10.92 -0.92 12.51
N ASN A 73 -10.21 -0.70 13.61
CA ASN A 73 -10.53 -1.29 14.89
C ASN A 73 -11.96 -0.91 15.35
N SER A 74 -12.36 0.35 15.15
CA SER A 74 -13.73 0.77 15.44
C SER A 74 -14.75 0.02 14.59
N VAL A 75 -14.50 -0.12 13.28
CA VAL A 75 -15.39 -0.90 12.40
C VAL A 75 -15.46 -2.37 12.86
N ILE A 76 -14.31 -3.01 13.09
CA ILE A 76 -14.24 -4.42 13.48
C ILE A 76 -14.97 -4.68 14.81
N THR A 77 -14.85 -3.74 15.75
CA THR A 77 -15.47 -3.89 17.08
C THR A 77 -16.97 -3.71 17.06
N TYR A 78 -17.50 -2.74 16.31
CA TYR A 78 -18.90 -2.32 16.45
C TYR A 78 -19.81 -2.76 15.30
N VAL A 79 -19.28 -3.30 14.20
CA VAL A 79 -20.10 -3.67 13.04
C VAL A 79 -21.12 -4.77 13.33
N ASP A 80 -20.79 -5.70 14.20
CA ASP A 80 -21.70 -6.82 14.55
C ASP A 80 -22.96 -6.33 15.30
N ASP A 81 -22.82 -5.24 16.06
CA ASP A 81 -23.92 -4.62 16.83
C ASP A 81 -24.70 -3.56 16.02
N SER A 82 -24.29 -3.27 14.78
CA SER A 82 -24.96 -2.29 13.92
C SER A 82 -26.27 -2.83 13.34
N GLU A 83 -27.15 -1.96 12.86
CA GLU A 83 -28.30 -2.36 12.06
C GLU A 83 -27.87 -2.81 10.66
N GLY A 84 -28.56 -3.80 10.09
CA GLY A 84 -28.31 -4.30 8.73
C GLY A 84 -28.28 -5.83 8.66
N GLU A 85 -28.19 -6.35 7.44
CA GLU A 85 -28.13 -7.79 7.18
C GLU A 85 -26.81 -8.40 7.68
N ASP A 86 -26.87 -9.58 8.27
CA ASP A 86 -25.70 -10.25 8.84
C ASP A 86 -24.60 -10.50 7.80
N MET A 87 -24.98 -10.75 6.54
CA MET A 87 -24.05 -10.95 5.44
C MET A 87 -23.28 -9.65 5.13
N ASP A 88 -23.94 -8.51 5.11
CA ASP A 88 -23.32 -7.21 4.87
C ASP A 88 -22.33 -6.85 5.99
N LYS A 89 -22.73 -7.10 7.25
CA LYS A 89 -21.84 -6.93 8.41
C LYS A 89 -20.60 -7.79 8.29
N GLN A 90 -20.76 -9.06 7.88
CA GLN A 90 -19.65 -9.98 7.67
C GLN A 90 -18.68 -9.46 6.59
N TYR A 91 -19.20 -8.97 5.46
CA TYR A 91 -18.39 -8.41 4.39
C TYR A 91 -17.67 -7.12 4.82
N ILE A 92 -18.34 -6.22 5.52
CA ILE A 92 -17.74 -4.99 6.06
C ILE A 92 -16.61 -5.35 7.04
N LYS A 93 -16.84 -6.29 7.93
CA LYS A 93 -15.82 -6.76 8.89
C LYS A 93 -14.64 -7.41 8.17
N GLY A 94 -14.91 -8.22 7.14
CA GLY A 94 -13.89 -8.83 6.30
C GLY A 94 -13.00 -7.79 5.61
N GLN A 95 -13.59 -6.75 5.05
CA GLN A 95 -12.83 -5.66 4.43
C GLN A 95 -12.00 -4.88 5.45
N ALA A 96 -12.55 -4.60 6.63
CA ALA A 96 -11.84 -3.90 7.68
C ALA A 96 -10.62 -4.71 8.20
N LEU A 97 -10.78 -6.02 8.36
CA LEU A 97 -9.68 -6.94 8.71
C LEU A 97 -8.61 -6.97 7.60
N ALA A 98 -9.02 -7.08 6.34
CA ALA A 98 -8.10 -7.08 5.21
C ALA A 98 -7.24 -5.81 5.16
N LEU A 99 -7.86 -4.65 5.32
CA LEU A 99 -7.18 -3.36 5.35
C LEU A 99 -6.28 -3.21 6.58
N ARG A 100 -6.66 -3.75 7.75
CA ARG A 100 -5.82 -3.73 8.95
C ARG A 100 -4.59 -4.62 8.79
N GLY A 101 -4.77 -5.82 8.25
CA GLY A 101 -3.67 -6.71 7.92
C GLY A 101 -2.70 -6.09 6.92
N TRP A 102 -3.22 -5.45 5.88
CA TRP A 102 -2.42 -4.69 4.91
C TRP A 102 -1.66 -3.52 5.57
N ALA A 103 -2.31 -2.74 6.43
CA ALA A 103 -1.68 -1.61 7.12
C ALA A 103 -0.54 -2.07 8.04
N TYR A 104 -0.72 -3.17 8.77
CA TYR A 104 0.37 -3.76 9.57
C TYR A 104 1.48 -4.34 8.71
N PHE A 105 1.17 -4.89 7.55
CA PHE A 105 2.18 -5.37 6.61
C PHE A 105 3.06 -4.23 6.08
N ASP A 106 2.46 -3.09 5.74
CA ASP A 106 3.22 -1.90 5.34
C ASP A 106 4.06 -1.34 6.50
N LEU A 107 3.49 -1.22 7.70
CA LEU A 107 4.23 -0.81 8.89
C LEU A 107 5.44 -1.72 9.17
N ALA A 108 5.26 -3.04 9.07
CA ALA A 108 6.34 -4.00 9.30
C ALA A 108 7.49 -3.80 8.32
N ARG A 109 7.19 -3.57 7.03
CA ARG A 109 8.19 -3.34 5.97
C ARG A 109 8.88 -2.00 6.08
N LEU A 110 8.17 -0.96 6.51
CA LEU A 110 8.71 0.40 6.63
C LEU A 110 9.57 0.60 7.89
N TYR A 111 9.28 -0.11 8.99
CA TYR A 111 9.87 0.17 10.31
C TYR A 111 10.71 -0.96 10.87
N GLN A 112 10.93 -2.02 10.10
CA GLN A 112 11.85 -3.10 10.46
C GLN A 112 12.51 -3.65 9.19
N GLN A 113 13.62 -4.35 9.38
CA GLN A 113 14.28 -5.12 8.33
C GLN A 113 13.43 -6.31 7.90
N THR A 114 13.80 -6.95 6.79
CA THR A 114 13.06 -8.08 6.25
C THR A 114 12.86 -9.20 7.27
N TYR A 115 11.70 -9.84 7.22
CA TYR A 115 11.31 -10.90 8.16
C TYR A 115 12.36 -11.99 8.33
N ALA A 116 13.01 -12.41 7.25
CA ALA A 116 13.99 -13.49 7.27
C ALA A 116 15.15 -13.29 8.27
N ILE A 117 15.54 -12.04 8.54
CA ILE A 117 16.66 -11.70 9.43
C ILE A 117 16.22 -11.02 10.72
N ALA A 118 14.99 -10.53 10.81
CA ALA A 118 14.53 -9.68 11.91
C ALA A 118 13.32 -10.22 12.66
N LYS A 119 12.89 -11.48 12.44
CA LYS A 119 11.67 -12.03 13.02
C LYS A 119 11.60 -11.93 14.55
N ASP A 120 12.73 -12.07 15.23
CA ASP A 120 12.86 -12.01 16.69
C ASP A 120 13.17 -10.58 17.19
N MET A 121 13.32 -9.60 16.30
CA MET A 121 13.56 -8.20 16.62
C MET A 121 12.22 -7.45 16.85
N PRO A 122 12.27 -6.23 17.43
CA PRO A 122 11.06 -5.45 17.67
C PRO A 122 10.26 -5.18 16.39
N GLY A 123 9.02 -5.66 16.34
CA GLY A 123 8.05 -5.37 15.31
C GLY A 123 7.42 -3.99 15.47
N VAL A 124 6.10 -3.91 15.43
CA VAL A 124 5.33 -2.67 15.68
C VAL A 124 4.30 -2.90 16.80
N PRO A 125 3.87 -1.86 17.52
CA PRO A 125 2.79 -1.98 18.51
C PRO A 125 1.49 -2.48 17.88
N ILE A 126 0.91 -3.54 18.42
CA ILE A 126 -0.30 -4.17 17.86
C ILE A 126 -1.53 -3.69 18.64
N TYR A 127 -2.40 -2.97 17.98
CA TYR A 127 -3.71 -2.53 18.48
C TYR A 127 -4.81 -3.24 17.71
N THR A 128 -5.62 -4.02 18.42
CA THR A 128 -6.74 -4.77 17.86
C THR A 128 -8.10 -4.22 18.30
N GLU A 129 -8.07 -3.20 19.16
CA GLU A 129 -9.25 -2.50 19.69
C GLU A 129 -9.11 -1.00 19.45
N PRO A 130 -10.21 -0.25 19.38
CA PRO A 130 -10.17 1.21 19.28
C PRO A 130 -9.42 1.83 20.47
N THR A 131 -8.60 2.83 20.18
CA THR A 131 -7.95 3.65 21.20
C THR A 131 -8.85 4.85 21.53
N VAL A 132 -8.93 5.17 22.80
CA VAL A 132 -9.66 6.32 23.34
C VAL A 132 -8.72 7.18 24.18
N ASP A 133 -9.19 8.37 24.60
CA ASP A 133 -8.43 9.24 25.50
C ASP A 133 -8.01 8.46 26.76
N GLY A 134 -6.73 8.55 27.08
CA GLY A 134 -6.15 7.83 28.22
C GLY A 134 -5.68 6.40 27.91
N THR A 135 -5.90 5.88 26.69
CA THR A 135 -5.32 4.59 26.30
C THR A 135 -3.80 4.62 26.44
N GLN A 136 -3.26 3.69 27.23
CA GLN A 136 -1.82 3.58 27.41
C GLN A 136 -1.17 3.03 26.13
N GLY A 137 -0.03 3.61 25.77
CA GLY A 137 0.77 3.12 24.64
C GLY A 137 1.24 1.68 24.86
N LYS A 138 1.19 0.87 23.81
CA LYS A 138 1.71 -0.50 23.83
C LYS A 138 3.18 -0.55 23.42
N PRO A 139 3.99 -1.43 24.02
CA PRO A 139 5.34 -1.67 23.54
C PRO A 139 5.31 -2.34 22.15
N ARG A 140 6.45 -2.30 21.48
CA ARG A 140 6.68 -3.10 20.27
C ARG A 140 6.84 -4.56 20.68
N GLY A 141 6.02 -5.45 20.15
CA GLY A 141 6.26 -6.89 20.20
C GLY A 141 7.36 -7.29 19.22
N THR A 142 7.54 -8.57 18.99
CA THR A 142 8.45 -9.08 17.95
C THR A 142 7.88 -8.86 16.54
N LEU A 143 8.74 -8.89 15.54
CA LEU A 143 8.29 -8.87 14.15
C LEU A 143 7.49 -10.14 13.82
N GLU A 144 7.83 -11.29 14.40
CA GLU A 144 7.05 -12.53 14.31
C GLU A 144 5.60 -12.30 14.78
N GLU A 145 5.39 -11.72 15.97
CA GLU A 145 4.05 -11.42 16.48
C GLU A 145 3.30 -10.47 15.56
N THR A 146 3.98 -9.51 14.93
CA THR A 146 3.39 -8.62 13.93
C THR A 146 2.91 -9.40 12.71
N TYR A 147 3.72 -10.32 12.16
CA TYR A 147 3.33 -11.14 11.02
C TYR A 147 2.23 -12.15 11.36
N GLN A 148 2.21 -12.67 12.58
CA GLN A 148 1.10 -13.51 13.05
C GLN A 148 -0.22 -12.72 13.09
N GLN A 149 -0.21 -11.48 13.54
CA GLN A 149 -1.40 -10.60 13.48
C GLN A 149 -1.83 -10.31 12.03
N ILE A 150 -0.88 -10.02 11.14
CA ILE A 150 -1.15 -9.81 9.71
C ILE A 150 -1.84 -11.04 9.10
N LEU A 151 -1.28 -12.23 9.32
CA LEU A 151 -1.84 -13.47 8.80
C LEU A 151 -3.22 -13.78 9.41
N SER A 152 -3.40 -13.55 10.71
CA SER A 152 -4.69 -13.73 11.38
C SER A 152 -5.78 -12.83 10.78
N ASP A 153 -5.47 -11.56 10.55
CA ASP A 153 -6.40 -10.62 9.96
C ASP A 153 -6.75 -11.01 8.51
N LEU A 154 -5.73 -11.30 7.69
CA LEU A 154 -5.92 -11.60 6.26
C LEU A 154 -6.62 -12.94 6.04
N THR A 155 -6.28 -14.00 6.80
CA THR A 155 -6.95 -15.30 6.64
C THR A 155 -8.40 -15.26 7.13
N THR A 156 -8.67 -14.51 8.19
CA THR A 156 -10.05 -14.26 8.63
C THR A 156 -10.83 -13.46 7.60
N ALA A 157 -10.20 -12.44 7.01
CA ALA A 157 -10.80 -11.65 5.94
C ALA A 157 -11.09 -12.49 4.69
N GLU A 158 -10.16 -13.36 4.26
CA GLU A 158 -10.36 -14.28 3.13
C GLU A 158 -11.63 -15.12 3.32
N SER A 159 -11.81 -15.70 4.51
CA SER A 159 -13.00 -16.49 4.83
C SER A 159 -14.28 -15.66 4.86
N ARG A 160 -14.25 -14.46 5.45
CA ARG A 160 -15.42 -13.59 5.57
C ARG A 160 -15.86 -13.00 4.24
N LEU A 161 -14.97 -12.85 3.28
CA LEU A 161 -15.24 -12.30 1.96
C LEU A 161 -15.57 -13.38 0.92
N GLU A 162 -15.74 -14.63 1.33
CA GLU A 162 -16.18 -15.70 0.45
C GLU A 162 -17.57 -15.36 -0.13
N GLY A 163 -17.68 -15.40 -1.45
CA GLY A 163 -18.92 -15.05 -2.16
C GLY A 163 -19.20 -13.55 -2.31
N PHE A 164 -18.41 -12.68 -1.70
CA PHE A 164 -18.55 -11.24 -1.92
C PHE A 164 -18.06 -10.84 -3.32
N VAL A 165 -18.93 -10.21 -4.08
CA VAL A 165 -18.64 -9.69 -5.42
C VAL A 165 -18.61 -8.17 -5.37
N ARG A 166 -17.44 -7.57 -5.52
CA ARG A 166 -17.32 -6.12 -5.59
C ARG A 166 -17.80 -5.59 -6.94
N SER A 167 -18.37 -4.39 -6.94
CA SER A 167 -18.70 -3.66 -8.16
C SER A 167 -17.42 -3.19 -8.86
N SER A 168 -17.39 -3.28 -10.19
CA SER A 168 -16.32 -2.70 -11.01
C SER A 168 -16.17 -1.18 -10.85
N SER A 169 -17.24 -0.50 -10.41
CA SER A 169 -17.20 0.93 -10.12
C SER A 169 -16.41 1.28 -8.83
N TYR A 170 -16.14 0.29 -8.00
CA TYR A 170 -15.46 0.46 -6.71
C TYR A 170 -14.22 -0.44 -6.61
N PRO A 171 -13.17 -0.21 -7.42
CA PRO A 171 -11.96 -1.04 -7.42
C PRO A 171 -11.15 -0.92 -6.11
N ASN A 172 -11.50 0.02 -5.25
CA ASN A 172 -10.90 0.25 -3.94
C ASN A 172 -11.48 -0.62 -2.81
N VAL A 173 -12.46 -1.45 -3.10
CA VAL A 173 -13.06 -2.38 -2.13
C VAL A 173 -12.27 -3.69 -2.17
N PHE A 174 -12.01 -4.27 -1.00
CA PHE A 174 -11.39 -5.60 -0.90
C PHE A 174 -12.44 -6.68 -1.16
N ASP A 175 -12.16 -7.58 -2.08
CA ASP A 175 -12.79 -8.88 -2.22
C ASP A 175 -11.82 -9.98 -1.81
N GLN A 176 -12.27 -11.23 -1.85
CA GLN A 176 -11.46 -12.39 -1.50
C GLN A 176 -10.18 -12.47 -2.34
N THR A 177 -10.26 -12.15 -3.64
CA THR A 177 -9.10 -12.23 -4.54
C THR A 177 -8.05 -11.17 -4.23
N VAL A 178 -8.46 -9.95 -3.85
CA VAL A 178 -7.51 -8.91 -3.36
C VAL A 178 -6.79 -9.37 -2.11
N VAL A 179 -7.52 -9.95 -1.15
CA VAL A 179 -6.91 -10.52 0.07
C VAL A 179 -5.90 -11.61 -0.26
N GLN A 180 -6.23 -12.50 -1.20
CA GLN A 180 -5.32 -13.55 -1.68
C GLN A 180 -4.05 -12.98 -2.31
N GLY A 181 -4.16 -11.86 -3.04
CA GLY A 181 -3.01 -11.14 -3.58
C GLY A 181 -2.10 -10.60 -2.46
N VAL A 182 -2.67 -10.01 -1.43
CA VAL A 182 -1.89 -9.54 -0.27
C VAL A 182 -1.26 -10.70 0.48
N LEU A 183 -1.98 -11.82 0.69
CA LEU A 183 -1.43 -13.02 1.32
C LEU A 183 -0.24 -13.60 0.54
N SER A 184 -0.32 -13.60 -0.79
CA SER A 184 0.83 -13.99 -1.63
C SER A 184 2.06 -13.16 -1.34
N GLN A 185 1.93 -11.83 -1.24
CA GLN A 185 3.03 -10.92 -0.92
C GLN A 185 3.56 -11.12 0.50
N VAL A 186 2.68 -11.30 1.48
CA VAL A 186 3.07 -11.57 2.88
C VAL A 186 3.90 -12.85 2.96
N TYR A 187 3.44 -13.94 2.37
CA TYR A 187 4.18 -15.20 2.36
C TYR A 187 5.50 -15.10 1.58
N GLN A 188 5.57 -14.29 0.52
CA GLN A 188 6.80 -14.02 -0.20
C GLN A 188 7.86 -13.36 0.72
N VAL A 189 7.48 -12.33 1.46
CA VAL A 189 8.38 -11.65 2.41
C VAL A 189 8.81 -12.58 3.54
N MET A 190 7.94 -13.51 3.94
CA MET A 190 8.25 -14.54 4.93
C MET A 190 9.11 -15.70 4.38
N ASN A 191 9.51 -15.66 3.10
CA ASN A 191 10.21 -16.75 2.39
C ASN A 191 9.41 -18.07 2.34
N ASN A 192 8.10 -18.01 2.51
CA ASN A 192 7.22 -19.18 2.33
C ASN A 192 6.76 -19.26 0.87
N TRP A 193 7.68 -19.64 0.00
CA TRP A 193 7.48 -19.64 -1.45
C TRP A 193 6.32 -20.54 -1.89
N ALA A 194 6.12 -21.67 -1.22
CA ALA A 194 5.02 -22.58 -1.55
C ALA A 194 3.64 -21.94 -1.32
N LYS A 195 3.47 -21.23 -0.20
CA LYS A 195 2.23 -20.50 0.09
C LYS A 195 2.07 -19.29 -0.81
N SER A 196 3.15 -18.55 -1.06
CA SER A 196 3.13 -17.42 -1.98
C SER A 196 2.66 -17.84 -3.38
N GLU A 197 3.21 -18.94 -3.90
CA GLU A 197 2.80 -19.50 -5.20
C GLU A 197 1.34 -19.98 -5.20
N GLU A 198 0.91 -20.68 -4.14
CA GLU A 198 -0.48 -21.12 -4.00
C GLU A 198 -1.47 -19.95 -4.14
N TYR A 199 -1.22 -18.87 -3.39
CA TYR A 199 -2.08 -17.69 -3.41
C TYR A 199 -1.98 -16.91 -4.72
N ALA A 200 -0.79 -16.78 -5.30
CA ALA A 200 -0.61 -16.16 -6.61
C ALA A 200 -1.42 -16.89 -7.71
N LYS A 201 -1.45 -18.22 -7.68
CA LYS A 201 -2.25 -19.03 -8.61
C LYS A 201 -3.76 -18.80 -8.46
N LYS A 202 -4.26 -18.64 -7.23
CA LYS A 202 -5.67 -18.29 -6.99
C LYS A 202 -6.01 -16.94 -7.65
N VAL A 203 -5.13 -15.95 -7.48
CA VAL A 203 -5.32 -14.62 -8.09
C VAL A 203 -5.29 -14.68 -9.61
N LEU A 204 -4.32 -15.37 -10.20
CA LEU A 204 -4.18 -15.51 -11.66
C LEU A 204 -5.34 -16.25 -12.30
N ALA A 205 -6.05 -17.11 -11.57
CA ALA A 205 -7.25 -17.77 -12.04
C ALA A 205 -8.43 -16.80 -12.28
N VAL A 206 -8.44 -15.67 -11.57
CA VAL A 206 -9.49 -14.62 -11.68
C VAL A 206 -9.00 -13.43 -12.51
N TYR A 207 -7.77 -13.02 -12.32
CA TYR A 207 -7.12 -11.89 -12.99
C TYR A 207 -5.93 -12.40 -13.82
N PRO A 208 -6.15 -12.78 -15.08
CA PRO A 208 -5.08 -13.23 -15.96
C PRO A 208 -4.10 -12.08 -16.26
N LEU A 209 -2.88 -12.45 -16.62
CA LEU A 209 -1.89 -11.48 -17.09
C LEU A 209 -2.39 -10.76 -18.34
N THR A 210 -2.03 -9.48 -18.47
CA THR A 210 -2.26 -8.72 -19.71
C THR A 210 -1.42 -9.26 -20.85
N THR A 211 -1.99 -9.21 -22.04
CA THR A 211 -1.22 -9.49 -23.27
C THR A 211 -0.23 -8.36 -23.56
N ALA A 212 0.74 -8.62 -24.47
CA ALA A 212 1.67 -7.61 -24.93
C ALA A 212 0.95 -6.39 -25.55
N GLU A 213 -0.14 -6.63 -26.30
CA GLU A 213 -0.94 -5.57 -26.90
C GLU A 213 -1.70 -4.75 -25.84
N GLU A 214 -2.33 -5.40 -24.87
CA GLU A 214 -3.00 -4.72 -23.75
C GLU A 214 -2.00 -3.90 -22.93
N TYR A 215 -0.78 -4.41 -22.72
CA TYR A 215 0.30 -3.70 -22.01
C TYR A 215 0.71 -2.43 -22.78
N ALA A 216 0.89 -2.51 -24.09
CA ALA A 216 1.30 -1.39 -24.94
C ALA A 216 0.26 -0.25 -24.98
N ASN A 217 -1.00 -0.53 -24.66
CA ASN A 217 -2.07 0.48 -24.58
C ASN A 217 -1.98 1.36 -23.33
N GLY A 218 -1.06 1.05 -22.39
CA GLY A 218 -0.84 1.80 -21.16
C GLY A 218 -1.79 1.42 -20.02
N PHE A 219 -1.61 2.09 -18.88
CA PHE A 219 -2.27 1.78 -17.60
C PHE A 219 -3.08 2.97 -17.07
N ASN A 220 -3.80 3.66 -17.91
CA ASN A 220 -4.59 4.83 -17.57
C ASN A 220 -6.09 4.54 -17.32
N ASP A 221 -6.50 3.29 -17.42
CA ASP A 221 -7.86 2.85 -17.14
C ASP A 221 -7.89 1.88 -15.95
N HIS A 222 -8.63 2.26 -14.91
CA HIS A 222 -8.84 1.43 -13.72
C HIS A 222 -9.62 0.14 -13.98
N LEU A 223 -10.20 -0.02 -15.17
CA LEU A 223 -10.85 -1.25 -15.63
C LEU A 223 -9.89 -2.20 -16.34
N THR A 224 -8.61 -1.84 -16.48
CA THR A 224 -7.60 -2.75 -17.03
C THR A 224 -7.56 -4.05 -16.23
N LYS A 225 -7.62 -5.19 -16.92
CA LYS A 225 -7.79 -6.53 -16.31
C LYS A 225 -6.74 -6.88 -15.26
N SER A 226 -5.52 -6.36 -15.39
CA SER A 226 -4.44 -6.60 -14.42
C SER A 226 -4.52 -5.74 -13.16
N TRP A 227 -5.41 -4.77 -13.10
CA TRP A 227 -5.61 -3.95 -11.92
C TRP A 227 -6.54 -4.64 -10.93
N ILE A 228 -5.96 -5.39 -10.03
CA ILE A 228 -6.69 -6.20 -9.05
C ILE A 228 -7.32 -5.31 -7.97
N TRP A 229 -6.60 -4.29 -7.52
CA TRP A 229 -7.05 -3.33 -6.51
C TRP A 229 -6.45 -1.96 -6.78
N GLY A 230 -7.21 -0.91 -6.56
CA GLY A 230 -6.74 0.45 -6.79
C GLY A 230 -7.70 1.50 -6.22
N ILE A 231 -7.17 2.70 -6.01
CA ILE A 231 -7.93 3.84 -5.50
C ILE A 231 -8.16 4.82 -6.64
N LYS A 232 -9.38 4.81 -7.17
CA LYS A 232 -9.77 5.74 -8.22
C LYS A 232 -9.75 7.17 -7.71
N GLN A 233 -9.05 8.04 -8.41
CA GLN A 233 -9.15 9.49 -8.22
C GLN A 233 -10.23 10.07 -9.14
N THR A 234 -11.04 10.98 -8.62
CA THR A 234 -12.04 11.74 -9.38
C THR A 234 -11.57 13.18 -9.58
N GLU A 235 -12.18 13.90 -10.52
CA GLU A 235 -11.91 15.33 -10.75
C GLU A 235 -12.06 16.18 -9.47
N GLU A 236 -13.04 15.86 -8.63
CA GLU A 236 -13.28 16.53 -7.35
C GLU A 236 -12.12 16.33 -6.35
N GLN A 237 -11.29 15.30 -6.57
CA GLN A 237 -10.14 14.94 -5.77
C GLN A 237 -8.83 15.29 -6.48
N ASN A 238 -8.92 16.08 -7.53
CA ASN A 238 -7.78 16.51 -8.32
C ASN A 238 -6.81 17.34 -7.45
N MET A 239 -5.60 16.86 -7.36
CA MET A 239 -4.50 17.50 -6.63
C MET A 239 -3.68 18.43 -7.54
N GLY A 240 -4.10 18.59 -8.80
CA GLY A 240 -3.42 19.41 -9.79
C GLY A 240 -1.97 18.97 -10.00
N ASP A 241 -1.08 19.93 -10.12
CA ASP A 241 0.35 19.71 -10.34
C ASP A 241 1.06 19.04 -9.15
N TYR A 242 0.40 18.92 -8.00
CA TYR A 242 0.91 18.21 -6.81
C TYR A 242 0.55 16.73 -6.79
N SER A 243 -0.14 16.23 -7.81
CA SER A 243 -0.42 14.81 -7.95
C SER A 243 0.87 14.00 -8.08
N PRO A 244 1.04 12.89 -7.35
CA PRO A 244 2.16 11.99 -7.56
C PRO A 244 2.30 11.53 -9.02
N PHE A 245 1.19 11.35 -9.72
CA PHE A 245 1.20 11.00 -11.15
C PHE A 245 1.77 12.13 -12.03
N ALA A 246 1.48 13.38 -11.71
CA ALA A 246 2.07 14.52 -12.41
C ALA A 246 3.59 14.60 -12.20
N MET A 247 4.08 14.10 -11.06
CA MET A 247 5.51 14.05 -10.74
C MET A 247 6.26 12.97 -11.52
N TRP A 248 5.62 11.84 -11.84
CA TRP A 248 6.18 10.80 -12.69
C TRP A 248 6.18 11.19 -14.18
N TYR A 249 5.24 12.07 -14.59
CA TYR A 249 5.08 12.44 -15.99
C TYR A 249 6.01 13.59 -16.37
N ASN A 250 7.11 13.28 -17.01
CA ASN A 250 8.09 14.26 -17.50
C ASN A 250 7.96 14.57 -19.02
N GLY A 251 6.87 14.10 -19.69
CA GLY A 251 6.73 14.12 -21.15
C GLY A 251 6.72 15.51 -21.77
N ASP A 252 6.12 16.52 -21.12
CA ASP A 252 5.88 17.81 -21.70
C ASP A 252 6.44 19.00 -20.90
N ARG A 253 7.29 18.77 -19.90
CA ARG A 253 7.91 19.77 -19.02
C ARG A 253 6.91 20.72 -18.32
N LYS A 254 5.62 20.37 -18.28
CA LYS A 254 4.60 21.19 -17.61
C LYS A 254 4.64 21.10 -16.09
N CYS A 255 5.20 20.00 -15.56
CA CYS A 255 5.48 19.81 -14.14
C CYS A 255 6.95 20.10 -13.79
N TRP A 256 7.48 21.17 -14.29
CA TRP A 256 8.88 21.56 -14.21
C TRP A 256 9.44 21.74 -12.80
N THR A 257 8.61 21.88 -11.80
CA THR A 257 9.02 22.05 -10.40
C THR A 257 9.32 20.75 -9.67
N PHE A 258 8.87 19.60 -10.19
CA PHE A 258 8.92 18.35 -9.45
C PHE A 258 9.47 17.17 -10.27
N ALA A 259 9.61 17.35 -11.56
CA ALA A 259 10.12 16.33 -12.46
C ALA A 259 11.62 16.11 -12.27
N GLY A 260 12.01 14.90 -12.20
CA GLY A 260 13.42 14.52 -12.03
C GLY A 260 13.62 13.05 -11.76
N PHE A 261 12.54 12.26 -11.96
CA PHE A 261 12.62 10.82 -11.79
C PHE A 261 13.04 10.18 -13.11
N ILE A 262 14.09 9.40 -13.05
CA ILE A 262 14.62 8.61 -14.16
C ILE A 262 14.94 7.21 -13.67
N LEU A 263 14.84 6.23 -14.55
CA LEU A 263 15.32 4.89 -14.22
C LEU A 263 16.83 4.91 -14.05
N SER A 264 17.34 4.18 -13.07
CA SER A 264 18.79 4.02 -12.90
C SER A 264 19.37 3.21 -14.07
N VAL A 265 20.64 3.43 -14.37
CA VAL A 265 21.36 2.66 -15.42
C VAL A 265 21.32 1.17 -15.06
N GLN A 266 21.51 0.83 -13.77
CA GLN A 266 21.44 -0.55 -13.32
C GLN A 266 20.06 -1.19 -13.59
N CYS A 267 18.99 -0.44 -13.41
CA CYS A 267 17.65 -0.92 -13.74
C CYS A 267 17.46 -1.08 -15.24
N VAL A 268 17.93 -0.13 -16.04
CA VAL A 268 17.85 -0.18 -17.51
C VAL A 268 18.64 -1.37 -18.06
N ASP A 269 19.81 -1.65 -17.51
CA ASP A 269 20.68 -2.76 -17.93
C ASP A 269 20.09 -4.16 -17.62
N LEU A 270 19.03 -4.24 -16.82
CA LEU A 270 18.31 -5.49 -16.55
C LEU A 270 17.29 -5.87 -17.64
N PHE A 271 16.97 -4.95 -18.54
CA PHE A 271 16.02 -5.21 -19.62
C PHE A 271 16.74 -5.77 -20.84
N ASP A 272 16.23 -6.88 -21.36
CA ASP A 272 16.63 -7.40 -22.65
C ASP A 272 16.06 -6.52 -23.78
N GLU A 273 16.71 -6.49 -24.96
CA GLU A 273 16.26 -5.71 -26.12
C GLU A 273 14.85 -6.07 -26.60
N ASP A 274 14.41 -7.30 -26.33
CA ASP A 274 13.08 -7.82 -26.68
C ASP A 274 12.03 -7.59 -25.58
N GLU A 275 12.43 -7.04 -24.44
CA GLU A 275 11.51 -6.80 -23.33
C GLU A 275 10.47 -5.74 -23.68
N ILE A 276 9.21 -6.11 -23.59
CA ILE A 276 8.08 -5.22 -23.96
C ILE A 276 8.01 -3.96 -23.11
N ARG A 277 8.49 -4.03 -21.86
CA ARG A 277 8.49 -2.88 -20.93
C ARG A 277 9.56 -1.85 -21.28
N PHE A 278 10.51 -2.20 -22.13
CA PHE A 278 11.59 -1.33 -22.56
C PHE A 278 11.25 -0.57 -23.86
N LYS A 279 10.27 -1.05 -24.62
CA LYS A 279 9.79 -0.44 -25.88
C LYS A 279 8.75 0.63 -25.61
#